data_1ecc20bb5e05522f93fd974a714a5167
#
_entry.id   1ecc20bb5e05522f93fd974a714a5167
#
_cell.length_a   1.000
_cell.length_b   1.000
_cell.length_c   1.000
_cell.angle_alpha   90.00
_cell.angle_beta   90.00
_cell.angle_gamma   90.00
#
_symmetry.space_group_name_H-M   'P 1'
#
loop_
_entity.id
_entity.type
_entity.pdbx_description
1 polymer ?
#
loop_
_entity_poly.entity_id
_entity_poly.type
_entity_poly.pdbx_seq_one_letter_code
_entity_poly.pdbx_strand_id
1 'polypeptide(L)' 'MIVHFYTRPGCHLCDDARLMLKLVKEDVAFDIKEINIEEDDTLHEKYLLMIPVIELEDEIIQFGQIDYATITQAMLPE' A
#
# COMPACT_ATOMS: atom_id res chain seq x y z
N MET A 1 -13.52 5.01 1.32
CA MET A 1 -12.08 5.11 1.68
C MET A 1 -11.28 4.38 0.62
N ILE A 2 -10.30 5.05 0.05
CA ILE A 2 -9.46 4.49 -1.00
C ILE A 2 -8.01 4.45 -0.53
N VAL A 3 -7.40 3.26 -0.62
CA VAL A 3 -5.99 3.07 -0.32
C VAL A 3 -5.21 3.07 -1.63
N HIS A 4 -4.18 3.89 -1.71
CA HIS A 4 -3.26 3.87 -2.84
C HIS A 4 -2.10 2.94 -2.50
N PHE A 5 -1.88 1.96 -3.34
CA PHE A 5 -0.87 0.92 -3.14
C PHE A 5 0.13 0.99 -4.28
N TYR A 6 1.33 1.50 -3.99
CA TYR A 6 2.38 1.69 -4.99
C TYR A 6 3.29 0.47 -5.04
N THR A 7 3.44 -0.09 -6.23
CA THR A 7 4.17 -1.34 -6.46
C THR A 7 4.99 -1.28 -7.76
N ARG A 8 5.72 -2.36 -8.04
CA ARG A 8 6.27 -2.59 -9.36
C ARG A 8 6.29 -4.10 -9.63
N PRO A 9 6.39 -4.53 -10.92
CA PRO A 9 6.49 -5.95 -11.25
C PRO A 9 7.74 -6.59 -10.63
N GLY A 10 7.62 -7.85 -10.21
CA GLY A 10 8.76 -8.60 -9.67
C GLY A 10 9.15 -8.24 -8.25
N CYS A 11 8.27 -7.57 -7.52
CA CYS A 11 8.54 -7.17 -6.14
C CYS A 11 7.89 -8.16 -5.17
N HIS A 12 8.70 -8.98 -4.49
CA HIS A 12 8.19 -9.97 -3.54
C HIS A 12 7.51 -9.33 -2.34
N LEU A 13 8.07 -8.23 -1.82
CA LEU A 13 7.47 -7.50 -0.71
C LEU A 13 6.13 -6.89 -1.11
N CYS A 14 6.00 -6.51 -2.37
CA CYS A 14 4.72 -6.00 -2.89
C CYS A 14 3.67 -7.11 -2.94
N ASP A 15 4.07 -8.33 -3.30
CA ASP A 15 3.18 -9.49 -3.30
C ASP A 15 2.68 -9.78 -1.89
N ASP A 16 3.58 -9.75 -0.91
CA ASP A 16 3.23 -9.94 0.49
C ASP A 16 2.28 -8.84 0.99
N ALA A 17 2.57 -7.60 0.61
CA ALA A 17 1.72 -6.46 0.97
C ALA A 17 0.31 -6.60 0.38
N ARG A 18 0.21 -7.11 -0.85
CA ARG A 18 -1.09 -7.31 -1.50
C ARG A 18 -1.92 -8.33 -0.73
N LEU A 19 -1.30 -9.41 -0.26
CA LEU A 19 -1.97 -10.40 0.57
C LEU A 19 -2.43 -9.80 1.88
N MET A 20 -1.58 -8.97 2.49
CA MET A 20 -1.90 -8.31 3.76
C MET A 20 -3.09 -7.38 3.62
N LEU A 21 -3.14 -6.61 2.53
CA LEU A 21 -4.27 -5.72 2.25
C LEU A 21 -5.57 -6.50 2.05
N LYS A 22 -5.50 -7.67 1.43
CA LYS A 22 -6.68 -8.53 1.26
C LYS A 22 -7.22 -9.01 2.60
N LEU A 23 -6.32 -9.35 3.53
CA LEU A 23 -6.72 -9.77 4.88
C LEU A 23 -7.37 -8.62 5.64
N VAL A 24 -6.79 -7.43 5.56
CA VAL A 24 -7.37 -6.25 6.20
C VAL A 24 -8.75 -5.95 5.64
N LYS A 25 -8.92 -6.14 4.32
CA LYS A 25 -10.19 -5.87 3.65
C LYS A 25 -11.32 -6.78 4.11
N GLU A 26 -11.01 -7.94 4.67
CA GLU A 26 -12.02 -8.82 5.26
C GLU A 26 -12.65 -8.20 6.51
N ASP A 27 -11.92 -7.33 7.20
CA ASP A 27 -12.36 -6.73 8.46
C ASP A 27 -12.73 -5.25 8.33
N VAL A 28 -12.17 -4.56 7.35
CA VAL A 28 -12.38 -3.12 7.15
C VAL A 28 -12.77 -2.87 5.69
N ALA A 29 -13.86 -2.14 5.48
CA ALA A 29 -14.34 -1.82 4.14
C ALA A 29 -13.53 -0.67 3.54
N PHE A 30 -12.82 -0.94 2.44
CA PHE A 30 -12.10 0.08 1.68
C PHE A 30 -11.83 -0.43 0.26
N ASP A 31 -11.48 0.49 -0.64
CA ASP A 31 -11.08 0.16 -1.99
C ASP A 31 -9.57 0.28 -2.12
N ILE A 32 -8.98 -0.53 -2.99
CA ILE A 32 -7.54 -0.51 -3.25
C ILE A 32 -7.32 -0.03 -4.67
N LYS A 33 -6.48 0.99 -4.83
CA LYS A 33 -6.00 1.42 -6.13
C LYS A 33 -4.52 1.08 -6.21
N GLU A 34 -4.21 0.01 -6.94
CA GLU A 34 -2.82 -0.42 -7.13
C GLU A 34 -2.21 0.36 -8.28
N ILE A 35 -1.04 0.93 -8.05
CA ILE A 35 -0.35 1.78 -9.02
C ILE A 35 1.06 1.24 -9.26
N ASN A 36 1.36 0.94 -10.52
CA ASN A 36 2.71 0.52 -10.92
C ASN A 36 3.57 1.79 -11.09
N ILE A 37 4.57 1.96 -10.23
CA ILE A 37 5.40 3.17 -10.26
C ILE A 37 6.23 3.29 -11.54
N GLU A 38 6.44 2.20 -12.27
CA GLU A 38 7.19 2.23 -13.53
C GLU A 38 6.42 2.94 -14.65
N GLU A 39 5.13 3.15 -14.49
CA GLU A 39 4.31 3.86 -15.46
C GLU A 39 4.35 5.38 -15.32
N ASP A 40 5.01 5.87 -14.27
CA ASP A 40 5.10 7.31 -13.99
C ASP A 40 6.49 7.63 -13.44
N ASP A 41 7.26 8.43 -14.18
CA ASP A 41 8.65 8.74 -13.82
C ASP A 41 8.75 9.43 -12.46
N THR A 42 7.80 10.28 -12.13
CA THR A 42 7.78 10.98 -10.84
C THR A 42 7.57 10.01 -9.69
N LEU A 43 6.63 9.09 -9.84
CA LEU A 43 6.38 8.07 -8.82
C LEU A 43 7.53 7.09 -8.71
N HIS A 44 8.13 6.71 -9.84
CA HIS A 44 9.28 5.83 -9.86
C HIS A 44 10.44 6.42 -9.06
N GLU A 45 10.77 7.67 -9.34
CA GLU A 45 11.84 8.37 -8.65
C GLU A 45 11.54 8.51 -7.15
N LYS A 46 10.29 8.80 -6.81
CA LYS A 46 9.88 9.04 -5.43
C LYS A 46 9.86 7.76 -4.57
N TYR A 47 9.37 6.67 -5.13
CA TYR A 47 9.08 5.46 -4.36
C TYR A 47 9.94 4.24 -4.66
N LEU A 48 10.87 4.32 -5.60
CA LEU A 48 11.67 3.16 -6.04
C LEU A 48 12.31 2.39 -4.89
N LEU A 49 12.83 3.09 -3.88
CA LEU A 49 13.49 2.47 -2.73
C LEU A 49 12.55 2.23 -1.55
N MET A 50 11.28 2.57 -1.71
CA MET A 50 10.31 2.49 -0.61
C MET A 50 9.25 1.41 -0.82
N ILE A 51 9.01 0.99 -2.06
CA ILE A 51 7.91 0.05 -2.35
C ILE A 51 8.03 -1.24 -1.56
N PRO A 52 6.89 -1.84 -1.18
CA PRO A 52 5.52 -1.36 -1.36
C PRO A 52 5.20 -0.16 -0.48
N VAL A 53 4.41 0.78 -1.00
CA VAL A 53 3.97 1.96 -0.25
C VAL A 53 2.45 1.95 -0.11
N ILE A 54 1.97 2.11 1.11
CA ILE A 54 0.53 2.19 1.40
C ILE A 54 0.21 3.63 1.80
N GLU A 55 -0.67 4.26 1.04
CA GLU A 55 -1.05 5.66 1.26
C GLU A 55 -2.56 5.76 1.46
N LEU A 56 -2.97 6.50 2.48
CA LEU A 56 -4.37 6.75 2.79
C LEU A 56 -4.55 8.25 3.01
N GLU A 57 -5.47 8.87 2.25
CA GLU A 57 -5.75 10.31 2.37
C GLU A 57 -4.50 11.16 2.25
N ASP A 58 -3.67 10.87 1.24
CA ASP A 58 -2.43 11.59 0.94
C ASP A 58 -1.34 11.45 2.01
N GLU A 59 -1.50 10.47 2.92
CA GLU A 59 -0.53 10.21 3.97
C GLU A 59 0.00 8.78 3.86
N ILE A 60 1.32 8.61 3.89
CA ILE A 60 1.93 7.28 3.87
C ILE A 60 1.75 6.66 5.25
N ILE A 61 1.05 5.53 5.31
CA ILE A 61 0.81 4.85 6.58
C ILE A 61 1.81 3.74 6.85
N GLN A 62 2.38 3.15 5.79
CA GLN A 62 3.45 2.17 5.94
C GLN A 62 4.14 1.95 4.60
N PHE A 63 5.43 1.60 4.61
CA PHE A 63 6.17 1.27 3.40
C PHE A 63 7.23 0.20 3.68
N GLY A 64 7.69 -0.45 2.62
CA GLY A 64 8.72 -1.48 2.69
C GLY A 64 8.16 -2.81 3.13
N GLN A 65 7.93 -3.01 4.40
CA GLN A 65 7.31 -4.21 4.94
C GLN A 65 5.97 -3.85 5.56
N ILE A 66 4.91 -4.50 5.08
CA ILE A 66 3.54 -4.15 5.46
C ILE A 66 3.01 -5.19 6.44
N ASP A 67 2.43 -4.74 7.56
CA ASP A 67 1.83 -5.65 8.53
C ASP A 67 0.36 -5.31 8.81
N TYR A 68 -0.37 -6.33 9.19
CA TYR A 68 -1.82 -6.26 9.41
C TYR A 68 -2.19 -5.23 10.48
N ALA A 69 -1.49 -5.26 11.62
CA ALA A 69 -1.85 -4.43 12.77
C ALA A 69 -1.71 -2.94 12.45
N THR A 70 -0.60 -2.55 11.80
CA THR A 70 -0.34 -1.16 11.45
C THR A 70 -1.39 -0.63 10.48
N ILE A 71 -1.70 -1.40 9.43
CA ILE A 71 -2.67 -0.99 8.43
C ILE A 71 -4.07 -0.90 9.05
N THR A 72 -4.46 -1.90 9.83
CA THR A 72 -5.77 -1.94 10.47
C THR A 72 -5.96 -0.75 11.40
N GLN A 73 -4.97 -0.43 12.22
CA GLN A 73 -5.05 0.70 13.14
C GLN A 73 -5.18 2.03 12.40
N ALA A 74 -4.49 2.17 11.27
CA ALA A 74 -4.56 3.40 10.48
C ALA A 74 -5.94 3.63 9.87
N MET A 75 -6.70 2.57 9.66
CA MET A 75 -8.01 2.62 9.01
C MET A 75 -9.18 2.66 9.99
N LEU A 76 -8.96 2.37 11.26
CA LEU A 76 -10.04 2.40 12.24
C LEU A 76 -10.34 3.83 12.66
N PRO A 77 -11.62 4.18 12.82
CA PRO A 77 -11.97 5.50 13.35
C PRO A 77 -11.55 5.60 14.82
N GLU A 78 -11.12 6.78 15.20
CA GLU A 78 -10.78 7.04 16.59
C GLU A 78 -12.01 7.24 17.47
#